data_55ba32a0734b3745ca9ff92349e62aed
#
_entry.id   55ba32a0734b3745ca9ff92349e62aed
#
_cell.length_a   1.000
_cell.length_b   1.000
_cell.length_c   1.000
_cell.angle_alpha   90.00
_cell.angle_beta   90.00
_cell.angle_gamma   90.00
#
_symmetry.space_group_name_H-M   'P 1'
#
loop_
_entity.id
_entity.type
_entity.pdbx_description
1 polymer ?
#
loop_
_entity_poly.entity_id
_entity_poly.type
_entity_poly.pdbx_seq_one_letter_code
_entity_poly.pdbx_strand_id
1 'polypeptide(L)'
;MGKMVAKSITVTDFVNTDHKQFSVVNSIRQIPQLIDSLKPSQRKILFAALEYNKEEIVDRLGMFAAARTNYKSGGENMSGTIVNMAQGFPGTNNIPYFDRDGQFGSIMGRDASSARYISVAVSDVIRKIFRKEDEGILEYNYLGEERLEPKFFLPILPMFLVNGINGIGTGYSTDTPCHCVKSVLSALRALLRGEDPKDLKPYWNGFKGETGYTEEGRAYSRGIFRRVNATTLHITEVPVGWFAKTYETKVLLPLYKAGILTEYANDTTEDGWDITVVFKRGELSKLSDEQVEQMFKLYSATKPVWTAWDEDGVIHRYSGWRDMLLPFFNYRLSRYEDRRQYLLKDMADRIRKLNNRALFIAWAVVTDLRRSLDELKALFQTDYPDFDGDLDELFKMPLSSITLDARERLLKQIENLEAQHKELSKKEDIDLYTEDLDDLEKALGL
;
A
#
# COMPACT_ATOMS: atom_id res chain seq x y z
N MET A 1 -44.48 -31.99 2.08
CA MET A 1 -43.59 -31.29 3.01
C MET A 1 -42.64 -32.31 3.62
N GLY A 2 -41.44 -32.47 3.04
CA GLY A 2 -40.43 -33.34 3.60
C GLY A 2 -39.86 -32.73 4.89
N LYS A 3 -39.93 -33.46 6.00
CA LYS A 3 -39.25 -33.11 7.22
C LYS A 3 -37.71 -33.05 6.95
N MET A 4 -37.14 -31.87 6.98
CA MET A 4 -35.66 -31.77 7.09
C MET A 4 -35.26 -32.40 8.42
N VAL A 5 -34.70 -33.59 8.37
CA VAL A 5 -34.08 -34.22 9.52
C VAL A 5 -32.77 -33.44 9.73
N ALA A 6 -32.70 -32.65 10.81
CA ALA A 6 -31.47 -32.00 11.21
C ALA A 6 -30.41 -33.08 11.47
N LYS A 7 -29.37 -33.12 10.63
CA LYS A 7 -28.26 -34.05 10.80
C LYS A 7 -27.46 -33.58 12.02
N SER A 8 -27.54 -34.34 13.12
CA SER A 8 -26.71 -34.05 14.30
C SER A 8 -25.25 -34.37 13.98
N ILE A 9 -24.36 -33.41 14.24
CA ILE A 9 -22.91 -33.57 14.10
C ILE A 9 -22.30 -33.46 15.50
N THR A 10 -21.26 -34.23 15.78
CA THR A 10 -20.55 -34.10 17.05
C THR A 10 -19.80 -32.77 17.11
N VAL A 11 -19.58 -32.22 18.33
CA VAL A 11 -18.79 -31.00 18.52
C VAL A 11 -17.38 -31.15 17.94
N THR A 12 -16.76 -32.32 18.12
CA THR A 12 -15.44 -32.63 17.61
C THR A 12 -15.42 -32.60 16.09
N ASP A 13 -16.40 -33.20 15.41
CA ASP A 13 -16.48 -33.19 13.94
C ASP A 13 -16.73 -31.77 13.44
N PHE A 14 -17.65 -31.01 14.07
CA PHE A 14 -17.90 -29.61 13.72
C PHE A 14 -16.63 -28.76 13.83
N VAL A 15 -15.87 -28.88 14.92
CA VAL A 15 -14.62 -28.12 15.13
C VAL A 15 -13.57 -28.49 14.10
N ASN A 16 -13.41 -29.78 13.77
CA ASN A 16 -12.39 -30.25 12.85
C ASN A 16 -12.75 -30.06 11.36
N THR A 17 -14.01 -29.80 11.03
CA THR A 17 -14.49 -29.59 9.64
C THR A 17 -14.95 -28.15 9.44
N ASP A 18 -16.22 -27.85 9.75
CA ASP A 18 -16.87 -26.59 9.38
C ASP A 18 -16.24 -25.37 10.06
N HIS A 19 -16.00 -25.47 11.37
CA HIS A 19 -15.38 -24.39 12.12
C HIS A 19 -13.94 -24.14 11.70
N LYS A 20 -13.16 -25.21 11.42
CA LYS A 20 -11.79 -25.08 10.90
C LYS A 20 -11.76 -24.38 9.55
N GLN A 21 -12.62 -24.80 8.61
CA GLN A 21 -12.70 -24.16 7.28
C GLN A 21 -13.09 -22.67 7.39
N PHE A 22 -14.12 -22.38 8.19
CA PHE A 22 -14.51 -20.99 8.46
C PHE A 22 -13.35 -20.17 9.05
N SER A 23 -12.64 -20.73 10.04
CA SER A 23 -11.54 -20.05 10.72
C SER A 23 -10.38 -19.72 9.77
N VAL A 24 -10.02 -20.66 8.88
CA VAL A 24 -8.98 -20.44 7.87
C VAL A 24 -9.40 -19.32 6.91
N VAL A 25 -10.61 -19.42 6.32
CA VAL A 25 -11.10 -18.41 5.39
C VAL A 25 -11.23 -17.03 6.05
N ASN A 26 -11.71 -16.99 7.31
CA ASN A 26 -11.80 -15.75 8.07
C ASN A 26 -10.41 -15.14 8.31
N SER A 27 -9.43 -15.93 8.74
CA SER A 27 -8.06 -15.47 8.99
C SER A 27 -7.39 -14.96 7.72
N ILE A 28 -7.55 -15.63 6.57
CA ILE A 28 -7.06 -15.17 5.26
C ILE A 28 -7.64 -13.80 4.90
N ARG A 29 -8.91 -13.55 5.20
CA ARG A 29 -9.59 -12.28 4.89
C ARG A 29 -9.21 -11.14 5.84
N GLN A 30 -8.81 -11.43 7.07
CA GLN A 30 -8.64 -10.46 8.13
C GLN A 30 -7.18 -10.14 8.48
N ILE A 31 -6.29 -11.12 8.35
CA ILE A 31 -4.86 -10.94 8.64
C ILE A 31 -4.14 -10.62 7.34
N PRO A 32 -3.40 -9.48 7.27
CA PRO A 32 -2.65 -9.09 6.08
C PRO A 32 -1.51 -10.05 5.75
N GLN A 33 -1.08 -10.00 4.50
CA GLN A 33 0.13 -10.65 4.01
C GLN A 33 1.37 -9.83 4.44
N LEU A 34 2.46 -10.48 4.81
CA LEU A 34 3.69 -9.83 5.25
C LEU A 34 4.28 -8.91 4.16
N ILE A 35 4.39 -9.43 2.94
CA ILE A 35 5.13 -8.75 1.88
C ILE A 35 4.45 -7.45 1.44
N ASP A 36 3.16 -7.49 1.09
CA ASP A 36 2.45 -6.29 0.64
C ASP A 36 1.65 -5.57 1.74
N SER A 37 1.55 -6.18 2.91
CA SER A 37 0.80 -5.64 4.07
C SER A 37 -0.70 -5.45 3.81
N LEU A 38 -1.23 -6.08 2.76
CA LEU A 38 -2.61 -5.91 2.32
C LEU A 38 -3.48 -7.11 2.69
N LYS A 39 -4.71 -6.83 3.05
CA LYS A 39 -5.80 -7.80 3.06
C LYS A 39 -6.26 -8.08 1.62
N PRO A 40 -6.89 -9.23 1.35
CA PRO A 40 -7.37 -9.54 0.00
C PRO A 40 -8.23 -8.45 -0.64
N SER A 41 -9.14 -7.82 0.11
CA SER A 41 -9.97 -6.71 -0.41
C SER A 41 -9.15 -5.49 -0.80
N GLN A 42 -8.16 -5.11 0.00
CA GLN A 42 -7.26 -3.98 -0.28
C GLN A 42 -6.40 -4.26 -1.51
N ARG A 43 -5.88 -5.49 -1.65
CA ARG A 43 -5.08 -5.91 -2.81
C ARG A 43 -5.89 -5.87 -4.10
N LYS A 44 -7.14 -6.34 -4.07
CA LYS A 44 -8.08 -6.26 -5.19
C LYS A 44 -8.36 -4.81 -5.61
N ILE A 45 -8.56 -3.92 -4.64
CA ILE A 45 -8.77 -2.50 -4.90
C ILE A 45 -7.52 -1.88 -5.53
N LEU A 46 -6.35 -2.10 -4.96
CA LEU A 46 -5.10 -1.53 -5.49
C LEU A 46 -4.83 -2.01 -6.91
N PHE A 47 -5.02 -3.32 -7.18
CA PHE A 47 -4.88 -3.89 -8.52
C PHE A 47 -5.82 -3.21 -9.53
N ALA A 48 -7.11 -3.14 -9.22
CA ALA A 48 -8.09 -2.53 -10.09
C ALA A 48 -7.82 -1.02 -10.30
N ALA A 49 -7.42 -0.30 -9.25
CA ALA A 49 -7.14 1.12 -9.33
C ALA A 49 -5.86 1.43 -10.16
N LEU A 50 -4.81 0.59 -10.04
CA LEU A 50 -3.60 0.71 -10.86
C LEU A 50 -3.91 0.46 -12.35
N GLU A 51 -4.78 -0.50 -12.66
CA GLU A 51 -5.22 -0.81 -14.03
C GLU A 51 -6.12 0.30 -14.60
N TYR A 52 -7.05 0.83 -13.78
CA TYR A 52 -7.96 1.92 -14.17
C TYR A 52 -7.20 3.22 -14.48
N ASN A 53 -6.16 3.52 -13.70
CA ASN A 53 -5.17 4.57 -13.90
C ASN A 53 -5.72 5.99 -14.12
N LYS A 54 -6.84 6.33 -13.49
CA LYS A 54 -7.49 7.65 -13.57
C LYS A 54 -8.15 7.96 -12.23
N GLU A 55 -8.43 9.25 -12.02
CA GLU A 55 -9.34 9.68 -10.96
C GLU A 55 -10.74 9.14 -11.22
N GLU A 56 -11.39 8.63 -10.17
CA GLU A 56 -12.75 8.12 -10.27
C GLU A 56 -13.49 8.29 -8.93
N ILE A 57 -14.82 8.39 -9.03
CA ILE A 57 -15.71 8.39 -7.87
C ILE A 57 -15.56 7.08 -7.11
N VAL A 58 -15.43 7.17 -5.77
CA VAL A 58 -15.18 6.02 -4.89
C VAL A 58 -16.19 4.89 -5.10
N ASP A 59 -17.46 5.21 -5.25
CA ASP A 59 -18.52 4.21 -5.50
C ASP A 59 -18.32 3.47 -6.82
N ARG A 60 -17.97 4.17 -7.89
CA ARG A 60 -17.70 3.58 -9.22
C ARG A 60 -16.43 2.73 -9.21
N LEU A 61 -15.35 3.23 -8.60
CA LEU A 61 -14.12 2.46 -8.46
C LEU A 61 -14.35 1.19 -7.64
N GLY A 62 -15.16 1.27 -6.57
CA GLY A 62 -15.55 0.11 -5.76
C GLY A 62 -16.29 -0.95 -6.57
N MET A 63 -17.25 -0.54 -7.40
CA MET A 63 -17.98 -1.45 -8.30
C MET A 63 -17.06 -2.04 -9.38
N PHE A 64 -16.20 -1.23 -9.99
CA PHE A 64 -15.20 -1.69 -10.96
C PHE A 64 -14.26 -2.72 -10.35
N ALA A 65 -13.70 -2.44 -9.16
CA ALA A 65 -12.81 -3.35 -8.46
C ALA A 65 -13.51 -4.68 -8.10
N ALA A 66 -14.76 -4.62 -7.66
CA ALA A 66 -15.54 -5.82 -7.36
C ALA A 66 -15.78 -6.69 -8.60
N ALA A 67 -16.14 -6.08 -9.73
CA ALA A 67 -16.36 -6.78 -11.00
C ALA A 67 -15.05 -7.35 -11.55
N ARG A 68 -13.98 -6.53 -11.63
CA ARG A 68 -12.69 -6.88 -12.22
C ARG A 68 -11.96 -8.00 -11.48
N THR A 69 -12.23 -8.15 -10.18
CA THR A 69 -11.53 -9.13 -9.31
C THR A 69 -12.46 -10.22 -8.76
N ASN A 70 -13.66 -10.36 -9.36
CA ASN A 70 -14.66 -11.35 -8.92
C ASN A 70 -14.92 -11.33 -7.39
N TYR A 71 -15.05 -10.12 -6.81
CA TYR A 71 -15.29 -9.97 -5.38
C TYR A 71 -16.75 -10.19 -5.02
N LYS A 72 -17.03 -11.17 -4.16
CA LYS A 72 -18.40 -11.65 -3.90
C LYS A 72 -19.16 -10.87 -2.81
N SER A 73 -18.50 -9.98 -2.06
CA SER A 73 -19.14 -9.27 -0.92
C SER A 73 -19.67 -7.88 -1.27
N GLY A 74 -19.79 -7.55 -2.57
CA GLY A 74 -20.42 -6.33 -3.08
C GLY A 74 -19.52 -5.09 -3.14
N GLY A 75 -19.92 -4.14 -4.00
CA GLY A 75 -19.18 -2.89 -4.26
C GLY A 75 -19.15 -1.95 -3.06
N GLU A 76 -20.19 -1.88 -2.24
CA GLU A 76 -20.27 -1.02 -1.06
C GLU A 76 -19.14 -1.33 -0.03
N ASN A 77 -18.84 -2.60 0.17
CA ASN A 77 -17.71 -3.00 1.02
C ASN A 77 -16.35 -2.55 0.45
N MET A 78 -16.21 -2.60 -0.89
CA MET A 78 -15.02 -2.06 -1.57
C MET A 78 -14.93 -0.55 -1.40
N SER A 79 -16.03 0.20 -1.55
CA SER A 79 -16.07 1.65 -1.36
C SER A 79 -15.61 2.06 0.05
N GLY A 80 -16.09 1.38 1.09
CA GLY A 80 -15.63 1.61 2.46
C GLY A 80 -14.14 1.28 2.66
N THR A 81 -13.63 0.26 1.97
CA THR A 81 -12.20 -0.09 2.02
C THR A 81 -11.35 0.97 1.29
N ILE A 82 -11.79 1.49 0.14
CA ILE A 82 -11.13 2.60 -0.58
C ILE A 82 -11.02 3.83 0.33
N VAL A 83 -12.12 4.21 1.01
CA VAL A 83 -12.12 5.33 1.97
C VAL A 83 -11.04 5.12 3.04
N ASN A 84 -10.99 3.94 3.68
CA ASN A 84 -9.99 3.65 4.70
C ASN A 84 -8.55 3.69 4.16
N MET A 85 -8.31 3.24 2.91
CA MET A 85 -7.00 3.30 2.27
C MET A 85 -6.60 4.73 1.86
N ALA A 86 -7.57 5.62 1.69
CA ALA A 86 -7.35 7.02 1.32
C ALA A 86 -7.17 7.96 2.53
N GLN A 87 -7.60 7.56 3.74
CA GLN A 87 -7.48 8.39 4.94
C GLN A 87 -6.02 8.67 5.31
N GLY A 88 -5.71 9.91 5.74
CA GLY A 88 -4.35 10.37 6.06
C GLY A 88 -4.30 11.37 7.22
N PHE A 89 -5.22 11.30 8.19
CA PHE A 89 -5.19 12.07 9.43
C PHE A 89 -4.56 11.24 10.57
N PRO A 90 -4.12 11.85 11.70
CA PRO A 90 -3.48 11.13 12.81
C PRO A 90 -4.28 9.92 13.27
N GLY A 91 -3.64 8.75 13.29
CA GLY A 91 -4.29 7.47 13.60
C GLY A 91 -4.78 6.66 12.39
N THR A 92 -4.50 7.13 11.19
CA THR A 92 -4.74 6.43 9.92
C THR A 92 -3.43 6.20 9.16
N ASN A 93 -3.44 6.22 7.82
CA ASN A 93 -2.24 5.94 7.03
C ASN A 93 -1.24 7.11 7.09
N ASN A 94 0.04 6.83 7.34
CA ASN A 94 1.12 7.80 7.16
C ASN A 94 1.35 8.12 5.67
N ILE A 95 1.19 7.11 4.79
CA ILE A 95 1.15 7.26 3.34
C ILE A 95 -0.21 6.73 2.84
N PRO A 96 -1.20 7.57 2.58
CA PRO A 96 -2.44 7.15 1.94
C PRO A 96 -2.20 6.52 0.58
N TYR A 97 -2.97 5.50 0.23
CA TYR A 97 -2.86 4.83 -1.08
C TYR A 97 -3.42 5.67 -2.21
N PHE A 98 -4.28 6.63 -1.90
CA PHE A 98 -4.99 7.45 -2.87
C PHE A 98 -4.87 8.92 -2.53
N ASP A 99 -4.69 9.75 -3.55
CA ASP A 99 -5.00 11.17 -3.51
C ASP A 99 -6.53 11.32 -3.47
N ARG A 100 -7.00 12.35 -2.77
CA ARG A 100 -8.40 12.50 -2.37
C ARG A 100 -8.99 13.79 -2.91
N ASP A 101 -10.21 13.71 -3.41
CA ASP A 101 -11.06 14.88 -3.64
C ASP A 101 -12.39 14.72 -2.88
N GLY A 102 -12.68 15.67 -2.00
CA GLY A 102 -13.80 15.65 -1.07
C GLY A 102 -13.43 15.29 0.37
N GLN A 103 -14.42 15.00 1.21
CA GLN A 103 -14.26 14.78 2.65
C GLN A 103 -14.15 13.29 2.97
N PHE A 104 -12.99 12.87 3.49
CA PHE A 104 -12.65 11.48 3.84
C PHE A 104 -12.55 11.21 5.35
N GLY A 105 -13.11 12.08 6.18
CA GLY A 105 -12.93 12.04 7.63
C GLY A 105 -11.71 12.87 8.08
N SER A 106 -11.69 13.16 9.37
CA SER A 106 -10.64 13.96 10.02
C SER A 106 -10.60 13.65 11.51
N ILE A 107 -9.81 14.38 12.27
CA ILE A 107 -9.84 14.30 13.75
C ILE A 107 -11.19 14.73 14.35
N MET A 108 -12.04 15.41 13.58
CA MET A 108 -13.41 15.75 13.99
C MET A 108 -14.33 14.51 14.00
N GLY A 109 -14.15 13.60 13.04
CA GLY A 109 -14.90 12.37 12.92
C GLY A 109 -14.32 11.47 11.83
N ARG A 110 -14.40 10.16 12.04
CA ARG A 110 -13.84 9.17 11.12
C ARG A 110 -14.62 9.04 9.81
N ASP A 111 -15.91 9.34 9.85
CA ASP A 111 -16.80 9.06 8.74
C ASP A 111 -16.55 10.02 7.57
N ALA A 112 -16.41 9.45 6.39
CA ALA A 112 -16.32 10.20 5.14
C ALA A 112 -17.71 10.59 4.62
N SER A 113 -17.76 11.51 3.69
CA SER A 113 -18.95 11.75 2.87
C SER A 113 -19.35 10.50 2.09
N SER A 114 -20.60 10.45 1.61
CA SER A 114 -21.06 9.32 0.81
C SER A 114 -20.17 9.06 -0.39
N ALA A 115 -19.80 7.81 -0.63
CA ALA A 115 -18.87 7.34 -1.66
C ALA A 115 -19.20 7.84 -3.09
N ARG A 116 -20.45 8.25 -3.35
CA ARG A 116 -20.91 8.82 -4.63
C ARG A 116 -20.51 10.27 -4.86
N TYR A 117 -20.01 10.97 -3.82
CA TYR A 117 -19.70 12.42 -3.87
C TYR A 117 -18.22 12.72 -3.66
N ILE A 118 -17.41 11.71 -3.48
CA ILE A 118 -15.96 11.83 -3.26
C ILE A 118 -15.22 11.00 -4.31
N SER A 119 -14.05 11.47 -4.71
CA SER A 119 -13.22 10.79 -5.71
C SER A 119 -11.80 10.52 -5.21
N VAL A 120 -11.14 9.58 -5.88
CA VAL A 120 -9.77 9.16 -5.58
C VAL A 120 -8.98 8.89 -6.85
N ALA A 121 -7.68 9.12 -6.78
CA ALA A 121 -6.69 8.65 -7.75
C ALA A 121 -5.58 7.92 -7.03
N VAL A 122 -4.94 6.91 -7.66
CA VAL A 122 -3.76 6.28 -7.05
C VAL A 122 -2.66 7.32 -6.93
N SER A 123 -2.15 7.52 -5.71
CA SER A 123 -1.08 8.48 -5.43
C SER A 123 0.21 8.15 -6.20
N ASP A 124 0.93 9.16 -6.66
CA ASP A 124 2.23 8.97 -7.34
C ASP A 124 3.26 8.33 -6.40
N VAL A 125 3.22 8.62 -5.11
CA VAL A 125 4.06 7.97 -4.10
C VAL A 125 3.79 6.47 -4.04
N ILE A 126 2.51 6.05 -4.10
CA ILE A 126 2.13 4.63 -4.11
C ILE A 126 2.63 3.93 -5.38
N ARG A 127 2.63 4.60 -6.53
CA ARG A 127 3.21 4.06 -7.77
C ARG A 127 4.73 3.87 -7.68
N LYS A 128 5.41 4.67 -6.85
CA LYS A 128 6.84 4.48 -6.55
C LYS A 128 7.08 3.35 -5.57
N ILE A 129 6.15 3.08 -4.65
CA ILE A 129 6.22 1.97 -3.70
C ILE A 129 5.88 0.63 -4.38
N PHE A 130 4.81 0.60 -5.18
CA PHE A 130 4.33 -0.56 -5.94
C PHE A 130 4.75 -0.40 -7.41
N ARG A 131 5.97 -0.78 -7.71
CA ARG A 131 6.66 -0.51 -8.97
C ARG A 131 6.05 -1.29 -10.14
N LYS A 132 5.88 -0.60 -11.26
CA LYS A 132 5.42 -1.23 -12.51
C LYS A 132 6.42 -2.26 -13.04
N GLU A 133 7.70 -2.04 -12.81
CA GLU A 133 8.79 -2.92 -13.20
C GLU A 133 8.71 -4.31 -12.58
N ASP A 134 7.96 -4.45 -11.48
CA ASP A 134 7.72 -5.73 -10.81
C ASP A 134 6.56 -6.52 -11.45
N GLU A 135 5.69 -5.91 -12.28
CA GLU A 135 4.49 -6.57 -12.84
C GLU A 135 4.80 -7.88 -13.56
N GLY A 136 5.95 -7.97 -14.23
CA GLY A 136 6.34 -9.15 -14.98
C GLY A 136 6.80 -10.35 -14.13
N ILE A 137 7.04 -10.12 -12.84
CA ILE A 137 7.46 -11.16 -11.89
C ILE A 137 6.42 -11.47 -10.82
N LEU A 138 5.26 -10.79 -10.85
CA LEU A 138 4.16 -11.06 -9.94
C LEU A 138 3.47 -12.38 -10.30
N GLU A 139 3.11 -13.14 -9.28
CA GLU A 139 2.24 -14.30 -9.42
C GLU A 139 0.78 -13.89 -9.28
N TYR A 140 -0.04 -14.21 -10.28
CA TYR A 140 -1.44 -13.78 -10.33
C TYR A 140 -2.41 -14.89 -9.97
N ASN A 141 -3.55 -14.50 -9.42
CA ASN A 141 -4.73 -15.35 -9.33
C ASN A 141 -5.45 -15.39 -10.68
N TYR A 142 -6.16 -16.49 -10.96
CA TYR A 142 -6.90 -16.67 -12.21
C TYR A 142 -8.32 -17.14 -11.94
N LEU A 143 -9.25 -16.72 -12.80
CA LEU A 143 -10.59 -17.27 -12.90
C LEU A 143 -10.77 -17.81 -14.34
N GLY A 144 -10.59 -19.11 -14.52
CA GLY A 144 -10.44 -19.67 -15.87
C GLY A 144 -9.18 -19.12 -16.53
N GLU A 145 -9.32 -18.45 -17.67
CA GLU A 145 -8.22 -17.79 -18.39
C GLU A 145 -8.03 -16.32 -17.99
N GLU A 146 -8.97 -15.75 -17.23
CA GLU A 146 -8.92 -14.36 -16.84
C GLU A 146 -7.94 -14.15 -15.68
N ARG A 147 -6.96 -13.28 -15.88
CA ARG A 147 -6.00 -12.84 -14.85
C ARG A 147 -6.68 -11.88 -13.89
N LEU A 148 -6.64 -12.19 -12.60
CA LEU A 148 -7.12 -11.36 -11.51
C LEU A 148 -5.96 -10.63 -10.82
N GLU A 149 -6.15 -10.21 -9.56
CA GLU A 149 -5.11 -9.60 -8.75
C GLU A 149 -3.93 -10.54 -8.48
N PRO A 150 -2.73 -10.02 -8.21
CA PRO A 150 -1.60 -10.86 -7.81
C PRO A 150 -1.87 -11.52 -6.44
N LYS A 151 -1.19 -12.64 -6.17
CA LYS A 151 -1.20 -13.28 -4.85
C LYS A 151 -0.80 -12.28 -3.76
N PHE A 152 0.24 -11.51 -4.03
CA PHE A 152 0.65 -10.29 -3.31
C PHE A 152 1.51 -9.40 -4.23
N PHE A 153 1.55 -8.12 -3.93
CA PHE A 153 2.46 -7.17 -4.57
C PHE A 153 3.86 -7.22 -3.94
N LEU A 154 4.81 -6.55 -4.59
CA LEU A 154 6.21 -6.44 -4.14
C LEU A 154 6.57 -4.97 -3.83
N PRO A 155 5.98 -4.36 -2.77
CA PRO A 155 6.33 -2.99 -2.43
C PRO A 155 7.80 -2.87 -2.02
N ILE A 156 8.40 -1.70 -2.28
CA ILE A 156 9.78 -1.42 -1.87
C ILE A 156 9.89 -1.05 -0.39
N LEU A 157 8.76 -0.70 0.26
CA LEU A 157 8.66 -0.40 1.68
C LEU A 157 7.83 -1.44 2.43
N PRO A 158 8.19 -1.77 3.67
CA PRO A 158 7.38 -2.58 4.56
C PRO A 158 6.18 -1.75 5.05
N MET A 159 5.06 -1.81 4.32
CA MET A 159 3.88 -0.97 4.60
C MET A 159 3.26 -1.27 5.97
N PHE A 160 3.49 -2.46 6.53
CA PHE A 160 3.11 -2.79 7.91
C PHE A 160 3.84 -1.94 8.97
N LEU A 161 5.02 -1.39 8.64
CA LEU A 161 5.69 -0.41 9.49
C LEU A 161 5.22 1.02 9.18
N VAL A 162 5.06 1.35 7.91
CA VAL A 162 4.71 2.71 7.49
C VAL A 162 3.30 3.10 7.92
N ASN A 163 2.31 2.29 7.55
CA ASN A 163 0.90 2.55 7.80
C ASN A 163 0.31 1.74 8.98
N GLY A 164 1.12 0.81 9.54
CA GLY A 164 0.59 -0.18 10.44
C GLY A 164 -0.33 -1.18 9.76
N ILE A 165 -0.67 -2.23 10.46
CA ILE A 165 -1.69 -3.21 10.05
C ILE A 165 -2.59 -3.53 11.23
N ASN A 166 -3.87 -3.71 10.96
CA ASN A 166 -4.84 -4.12 11.95
C ASN A 166 -5.75 -5.20 11.39
N GLY A 167 -6.04 -6.22 12.16
CA GLY A 167 -6.95 -7.29 11.76
C GLY A 167 -7.33 -8.21 12.91
N ILE A 168 -8.58 -8.66 12.89
CA ILE A 168 -9.12 -9.59 13.89
C ILE A 168 -9.71 -10.78 13.14
N GLY A 169 -8.97 -11.88 13.13
CA GLY A 169 -9.40 -13.17 12.58
C GLY A 169 -9.78 -14.16 13.67
N THR A 170 -10.20 -15.35 13.27
CA THR A 170 -10.51 -16.43 14.20
C THR A 170 -9.21 -17.07 14.74
N GLY A 171 -8.91 -16.85 16.01
CA GLY A 171 -7.69 -17.36 16.66
C GLY A 171 -6.45 -16.50 16.48
N TYR A 172 -6.49 -15.48 15.62
CA TYR A 172 -5.37 -14.58 15.35
C TYR A 172 -5.81 -13.13 15.30
N SER A 173 -4.92 -12.24 15.73
CA SER A 173 -5.09 -10.80 15.54
C SER A 173 -3.75 -10.18 15.19
N THR A 174 -3.79 -9.01 14.55
CA THR A 174 -2.64 -8.16 14.32
C THR A 174 -3.03 -6.71 14.62
N ASP A 175 -2.12 -5.97 15.23
CA ASP A 175 -2.30 -4.53 15.51
C ASP A 175 -0.92 -3.91 15.70
N THR A 176 -0.39 -3.29 14.64
CA THR A 176 0.94 -2.72 14.64
C THR A 176 0.88 -1.20 14.52
N PRO A 177 1.71 -0.45 15.26
CA PRO A 177 1.74 1.00 15.14
C PRO A 177 2.39 1.43 13.83
N CYS A 178 2.03 2.63 13.37
CA CYS A 178 2.72 3.30 12.27
C CYS A 178 4.09 3.80 12.72
N HIS A 179 5.03 3.96 11.75
CA HIS A 179 6.38 4.50 11.97
C HIS A 179 6.72 5.56 10.92
N CYS A 180 7.64 6.45 11.27
CA CYS A 180 8.11 7.50 10.36
C CYS A 180 8.77 6.88 9.12
N VAL A 181 8.35 7.29 7.94
CA VAL A 181 8.87 6.81 6.65
C VAL A 181 10.38 6.99 6.55
N LYS A 182 10.89 8.16 6.96
CA LYS A 182 12.33 8.44 6.97
C LYS A 182 13.13 7.47 7.84
N SER A 183 12.57 7.07 8.99
CA SER A 183 13.21 6.10 9.88
C SER A 183 13.17 4.68 9.28
N VAL A 184 12.08 4.32 8.60
CA VAL A 184 11.94 3.03 7.89
C VAL A 184 12.91 2.96 6.71
N LEU A 185 13.03 4.03 5.90
CA LEU A 185 14.04 4.14 4.84
C LEU A 185 15.46 3.98 5.39
N SER A 186 15.77 4.66 6.51
CA SER A 186 17.07 4.53 7.18
C SER A 186 17.34 3.08 7.64
N ALA A 187 16.32 2.38 8.14
CA ALA A 187 16.43 0.99 8.56
C ALA A 187 16.72 0.05 7.37
N LEU A 188 16.02 0.23 6.23
CA LEU A 188 16.29 -0.54 5.01
C LEU A 188 17.68 -0.30 4.47
N ARG A 189 18.15 0.97 4.45
CA ARG A 189 19.52 1.30 4.02
C ARG A 189 20.60 0.71 4.95
N ALA A 190 20.34 0.62 6.25
CA ALA A 190 21.23 -0.07 7.19
C ALA A 190 21.32 -1.56 6.83
N LEU A 191 20.19 -2.24 6.60
CA LEU A 191 20.16 -3.64 6.19
C LEU A 191 20.87 -3.88 4.85
N LEU A 192 20.72 -2.98 3.86
CA LEU A 192 21.45 -3.06 2.58
C LEU A 192 22.99 -2.97 2.77
N ARG A 193 23.45 -2.28 3.82
CA ARG A 193 24.89 -2.23 4.19
C ARG A 193 25.33 -3.35 5.11
N GLY A 194 24.43 -4.28 5.49
CA GLY A 194 24.70 -5.34 6.46
C GLY A 194 24.82 -4.83 7.90
N GLU A 195 24.22 -3.68 8.20
CA GLU A 195 24.23 -3.05 9.54
C GLU A 195 22.88 -3.29 10.25
N ASP A 196 22.93 -3.34 11.60
CA ASP A 196 21.70 -3.38 12.39
C ASP A 196 20.96 -2.04 12.31
N PRO A 197 19.64 -2.06 12.00
CA PRO A 197 18.84 -0.84 11.95
C PRO A 197 18.71 -0.22 13.36
N LYS A 198 18.71 1.10 13.42
CA LYS A 198 18.38 1.85 14.66
C LYS A 198 16.97 1.58 15.10
N ASP A 199 16.69 1.77 16.40
CA ASP A 199 15.36 1.59 16.94
C ASP A 199 14.35 2.52 16.29
N LEU A 200 13.25 1.94 15.83
CA LEU A 200 12.10 2.67 15.33
C LEU A 200 11.21 3.08 16.50
N LYS A 201 10.59 4.26 16.38
CA LYS A 201 9.58 4.74 17.31
C LYS A 201 8.23 4.82 16.61
N PRO A 202 7.11 4.53 17.29
CA PRO A 202 5.78 4.79 16.76
C PRO A 202 5.68 6.24 16.30
N TYR A 203 5.02 6.45 15.18
CA TYR A 203 4.84 7.78 14.59
C TYR A 203 3.54 7.80 13.78
N TRP A 204 2.75 8.83 13.94
CA TRP A 204 1.56 9.08 13.14
C TRP A 204 1.68 10.48 12.53
N ASN A 205 1.53 10.53 11.21
CA ASN A 205 1.64 11.79 10.48
C ASN A 205 0.60 12.80 10.98
N GLY A 206 1.05 14.05 11.27
CA GLY A 206 0.20 15.12 11.81
C GLY A 206 -0.02 15.09 13.32
N PHE A 207 0.36 14.02 14.03
CA PHE A 207 0.33 13.98 15.50
C PHE A 207 1.48 14.80 16.07
N LYS A 208 1.15 15.71 17.00
CA LYS A 208 2.11 16.69 17.57
C LYS A 208 2.64 16.26 18.95
N GLY A 209 2.03 15.26 19.57
CA GLY A 209 2.39 14.77 20.90
C GLY A 209 3.61 13.85 20.91
N GLU A 210 3.94 13.33 22.08
CA GLU A 210 5.05 12.41 22.27
C GLU A 210 4.65 10.97 21.91
N THR A 211 5.56 10.22 21.26
CA THR A 211 5.36 8.81 20.92
C THR A 211 6.61 7.99 21.24
N GLY A 212 6.42 6.71 21.53
CA GLY A 212 7.54 5.81 21.83
C GLY A 212 7.08 4.41 22.19
N TYR A 213 8.04 3.60 22.59
CA TYR A 213 7.80 2.30 23.23
C TYR A 213 8.14 2.38 24.71
N THR A 214 7.31 1.78 25.55
CA THR A 214 7.64 1.57 26.97
C THR A 214 8.69 0.46 27.09
N GLU A 215 9.31 0.33 28.27
CA GLU A 215 10.23 -0.78 28.57
C GLU A 215 9.61 -2.17 28.35
N GLU A 216 8.28 -2.27 28.51
CA GLU A 216 7.50 -3.50 28.27
C GLU A 216 7.15 -3.69 26.76
N GLY A 217 7.62 -2.81 25.88
CA GLY A 217 7.36 -2.85 24.43
C GLY A 217 5.94 -2.42 24.04
N ARG A 218 5.24 -1.64 24.86
CA ARG A 218 3.96 -1.04 24.49
C ARG A 218 4.18 0.22 23.67
N ALA A 219 3.52 0.35 22.54
CA ALA A 219 3.49 1.57 21.76
C ALA A 219 2.60 2.60 22.48
N TYR A 220 3.13 3.81 22.74
CA TYR A 220 2.36 4.86 23.39
C TYR A 220 2.28 6.13 22.56
N SER A 221 1.20 6.87 22.79
CA SER A 221 1.03 8.26 22.39
C SER A 221 0.57 9.10 23.58
N ARG A 222 1.18 10.28 23.73
CA ARG A 222 0.89 11.22 24.81
C ARG A 222 0.48 12.56 24.23
N GLY A 223 -0.65 13.08 24.68
CA GLY A 223 -1.17 14.39 24.30
C GLY A 223 -0.35 15.54 24.87
N ILE A 224 -0.75 16.75 24.53
CA ILE A 224 -0.09 17.99 24.96
C ILE A 224 -1.11 18.85 25.72
N PHE A 225 -0.73 19.29 26.90
CA PHE A 225 -1.50 20.27 27.67
C PHE A 225 -0.59 21.31 28.32
N ARG A 226 -1.16 22.44 28.68
CA ARG A 226 -0.50 23.49 29.45
C ARG A 226 -1.44 24.09 30.48
N ARG A 227 -0.91 24.42 31.65
CA ARG A 227 -1.64 25.20 32.66
C ARG A 227 -1.57 26.67 32.28
N VAL A 228 -2.71 27.26 31.93
CA VAL A 228 -2.78 28.69 31.54
C VAL A 228 -2.73 29.57 32.78
N ASN A 229 -3.45 29.16 33.84
CA ASN A 229 -3.47 29.83 35.14
C ASN A 229 -3.88 28.82 36.24
N ALA A 230 -4.16 29.28 37.44
CA ALA A 230 -4.50 28.45 38.61
C ALA A 230 -5.80 27.63 38.45
N THR A 231 -6.65 27.94 37.47
CA THR A 231 -7.94 27.28 37.25
C THR A 231 -8.12 26.78 35.84
N THR A 232 -7.30 27.19 34.88
CA THR A 232 -7.51 26.95 33.46
C THR A 232 -6.40 26.04 32.87
N LEU A 233 -6.82 24.97 32.23
CA LEU A 233 -5.96 24.06 31.47
C LEU A 233 -6.32 24.16 29.99
N HIS A 234 -5.32 24.19 29.12
CA HIS A 234 -5.45 24.17 27.66
C HIS A 234 -4.82 22.89 27.11
N ILE A 235 -5.60 22.10 26.37
CA ILE A 235 -5.17 20.86 25.74
C ILE A 235 -5.09 21.09 24.22
N THR A 236 -3.91 20.89 23.65
CA THR A 236 -3.64 21.13 22.23
C THR A 236 -3.34 19.86 21.45
N GLU A 237 -3.28 18.71 22.13
CA GLU A 237 -3.18 17.40 21.49
C GLU A 237 -3.73 16.31 22.41
N VAL A 238 -4.40 15.31 21.86
CA VAL A 238 -4.86 14.13 22.59
C VAL A 238 -4.29 12.86 21.96
N PRO A 239 -4.18 11.76 22.70
CA PRO A 239 -3.63 10.52 22.14
C PRO A 239 -4.32 10.07 20.87
N VAL A 240 -3.56 9.41 20.00
CA VAL A 240 -4.05 8.87 18.73
C VAL A 240 -5.24 7.94 18.94
N GLY A 241 -6.24 8.05 18.03
CA GLY A 241 -7.46 7.22 18.08
C GLY A 241 -8.68 7.94 18.68
N TRP A 242 -8.51 9.13 19.25
CA TRP A 242 -9.62 9.98 19.64
C TRP A 242 -10.14 10.83 18.47
N PHE A 243 -11.44 11.11 18.50
CA PHE A 243 -12.12 12.07 17.63
C PHE A 243 -12.79 13.13 18.51
N ALA A 244 -12.83 14.37 18.05
CA ALA A 244 -13.29 15.54 18.83
C ALA A 244 -14.64 15.30 19.51
N LYS A 245 -15.65 14.86 18.75
CA LYS A 245 -17.00 14.58 19.30
C LYS A 245 -17.00 13.42 20.30
N THR A 246 -16.19 12.39 20.06
CA THR A 246 -16.10 11.24 20.96
C THR A 246 -15.35 11.60 22.23
N TYR A 247 -14.29 12.39 22.12
CA TYR A 247 -13.53 12.88 23.27
C TYR A 247 -14.37 13.80 24.15
N GLU A 248 -15.10 14.74 23.55
CA GLU A 248 -16.05 15.57 24.29
C GLU A 248 -17.08 14.75 25.04
N THR A 249 -17.73 13.80 24.37
CA THR A 249 -18.79 12.98 24.96
C THR A 249 -18.28 12.04 26.08
N LYS A 250 -17.08 11.45 25.91
CA LYS A 250 -16.56 10.41 26.81
C LYS A 250 -15.58 10.93 27.87
N VAL A 251 -15.06 12.16 27.72
CA VAL A 251 -14.06 12.74 28.65
C VAL A 251 -14.55 14.05 29.22
N LEU A 252 -14.81 15.08 28.39
CA LEU A 252 -15.12 16.41 28.89
C LEU A 252 -16.49 16.49 29.56
N LEU A 253 -17.53 16.01 28.89
CA LEU A 253 -18.90 16.07 29.39
C LEU A 253 -19.10 15.31 30.72
N PRO A 254 -18.54 14.11 30.94
CA PRO A 254 -18.59 13.43 32.24
C PRO A 254 -17.93 14.22 33.35
N LEU A 255 -16.77 14.85 33.11
CA LEU A 255 -16.05 15.66 34.09
C LEU A 255 -16.85 16.93 34.45
N TYR A 256 -17.46 17.56 33.45
CA TYR A 256 -18.35 18.71 33.66
C TYR A 256 -19.60 18.32 34.48
N LYS A 257 -20.29 17.23 34.11
CA LYS A 257 -21.48 16.73 34.86
C LYS A 257 -21.16 16.32 36.28
N ALA A 258 -19.95 15.82 36.53
CA ALA A 258 -19.48 15.48 37.89
C ALA A 258 -19.12 16.75 38.69
N GLY A 259 -19.17 17.94 38.10
CA GLY A 259 -18.84 19.20 38.76
C GLY A 259 -17.35 19.36 39.07
N ILE A 260 -16.47 18.59 38.40
CA ILE A 260 -15.02 18.72 38.45
C ILE A 260 -14.61 19.96 37.63
N LEU A 261 -15.17 20.09 36.45
CA LEU A 261 -15.05 21.28 35.62
C LEU A 261 -16.23 22.21 35.85
N THR A 262 -15.96 23.51 35.88
CA THR A 262 -16.98 24.57 35.91
C THR A 262 -17.42 24.97 34.52
N GLU A 263 -16.50 24.85 33.54
CA GLU A 263 -16.71 25.22 32.15
C GLU A 263 -15.75 24.46 31.28
N TYR A 264 -16.11 24.21 30.02
CA TYR A 264 -15.19 23.76 28.96
C TYR A 264 -15.61 24.33 27.61
N ALA A 265 -14.62 24.59 26.75
CA ALA A 265 -14.79 24.89 25.34
C ALA A 265 -13.99 23.86 24.50
N ASN A 266 -14.60 23.36 23.43
CA ASN A 266 -13.96 22.47 22.48
C ASN A 266 -14.01 23.14 21.11
N ASP A 267 -12.97 23.92 20.81
CA ASP A 267 -12.80 24.68 19.56
C ASP A 267 -11.93 23.92 18.55
N THR A 268 -11.80 22.59 18.74
CA THR A 268 -11.07 21.69 17.86
C THR A 268 -11.59 21.79 16.42
N THR A 269 -10.67 21.89 15.46
CA THR A 269 -10.94 21.91 14.02
C THR A 269 -10.23 20.75 13.32
N GLU A 270 -10.34 20.65 11.99
CA GLU A 270 -9.59 19.68 11.22
C GLU A 270 -8.07 19.87 11.28
N ASP A 271 -7.61 21.10 11.57
CA ASP A 271 -6.20 21.49 11.63
C ASP A 271 -5.52 21.15 12.97
N GLY A 272 -6.30 20.88 14.02
CA GLY A 272 -5.74 20.51 15.31
C GLY A 272 -6.71 20.63 16.49
N TRP A 273 -6.25 20.08 17.60
CA TRP A 273 -6.97 20.08 18.87
C TRP A 273 -6.86 21.45 19.55
N ASP A 274 -7.98 21.96 20.06
CA ASP A 274 -8.07 23.19 20.83
C ASP A 274 -9.18 23.04 21.88
N ILE A 275 -8.78 22.69 23.10
CA ILE A 275 -9.71 22.43 24.20
C ILE A 275 -9.29 23.24 25.42
N THR A 276 -10.16 24.10 25.90
CA THR A 276 -9.97 24.85 27.13
C THR A 276 -10.91 24.31 28.20
N VAL A 277 -10.39 24.01 29.39
CA VAL A 277 -11.19 23.56 30.54
C VAL A 277 -10.91 24.39 31.77
N VAL A 278 -11.95 24.68 32.54
CA VAL A 278 -11.89 25.53 33.76
C VAL A 278 -12.29 24.67 34.97
N PHE A 279 -11.42 24.67 35.97
CA PHE A 279 -11.64 24.03 37.26
C PHE A 279 -12.17 25.01 38.30
N LYS A 280 -12.76 24.48 39.37
CA LYS A 280 -13.02 25.27 40.60
C LYS A 280 -11.69 25.79 41.14
N ARG A 281 -11.75 26.97 41.76
CA ARG A 281 -10.56 27.62 42.34
C ARG A 281 -9.84 26.70 43.31
N GLY A 282 -8.54 26.52 43.12
CA GLY A 282 -7.67 25.69 43.97
C GLY A 282 -7.67 24.19 43.66
N GLU A 283 -8.55 23.68 42.77
CA GLU A 283 -8.58 22.25 42.46
C GLU A 283 -7.48 21.86 41.46
N LEU A 284 -7.25 22.64 40.42
CA LEU A 284 -6.21 22.34 39.42
C LEU A 284 -4.79 22.35 40.03
N SER A 285 -4.52 23.21 41.00
CA SER A 285 -3.23 23.30 41.68
C SER A 285 -2.91 22.08 42.61
N LYS A 286 -3.91 21.29 42.96
CA LYS A 286 -3.73 20.05 43.74
C LYS A 286 -3.37 18.85 42.90
N LEU A 287 -3.57 18.92 41.57
CA LEU A 287 -3.33 17.82 40.65
C LEU A 287 -1.88 17.82 40.18
N SER A 288 -1.21 16.68 40.19
CA SER A 288 0.05 16.49 39.47
C SER A 288 -0.22 16.40 37.96
N ASP A 289 0.83 16.48 37.15
CA ASP A 289 0.68 16.36 35.69
C ASP A 289 0.22 14.96 35.29
N GLU A 290 0.67 13.91 36.01
CA GLU A 290 0.21 12.52 35.80
C GLU A 290 -1.27 12.37 36.14
N GLN A 291 -1.77 13.06 37.18
CA GLN A 291 -3.19 13.03 37.53
C GLN A 291 -4.04 13.75 36.47
N VAL A 292 -3.51 14.85 35.88
CA VAL A 292 -4.15 15.53 34.76
C VAL A 292 -4.18 14.61 33.53
N GLU A 293 -3.07 13.95 33.20
CA GLU A 293 -3.02 12.97 32.10
C GLU A 293 -4.05 11.86 32.26
N GLN A 294 -4.16 11.30 33.47
CA GLN A 294 -5.15 10.23 33.75
C GLN A 294 -6.59 10.76 33.64
N MET A 295 -6.87 11.91 34.22
CA MET A 295 -8.21 12.54 34.22
C MET A 295 -8.70 12.81 32.81
N PHE A 296 -7.85 13.39 31.96
CA PHE A 296 -8.17 13.74 30.57
C PHE A 296 -7.77 12.65 29.56
N LYS A 297 -7.33 11.48 30.02
CA LYS A 297 -6.88 10.38 29.16
C LYS A 297 -5.87 10.82 28.11
N LEU A 298 -4.90 11.65 28.53
CA LEU A 298 -3.85 12.19 27.65
C LEU A 298 -2.66 11.25 27.47
N TYR A 299 -2.71 10.05 28.02
CA TYR A 299 -1.74 9.00 27.77
C TYR A 299 -2.47 7.71 27.36
N SER A 300 -2.01 7.10 26.29
CA SER A 300 -2.51 5.81 25.78
C SER A 300 -1.35 4.91 25.40
N ALA A 301 -1.35 3.67 25.88
CA ALA A 301 -0.32 2.69 25.55
C ALA A 301 -0.97 1.33 25.25
N THR A 302 -0.69 0.78 24.07
CA THR A 302 -1.21 -0.50 23.60
C THR A 302 -0.05 -1.46 23.30
N LYS A 303 -0.23 -2.74 23.61
CA LYS A 303 0.75 -3.77 23.25
C LYS A 303 0.55 -4.14 21.79
N PRO A 304 1.53 -3.91 20.90
CA PRO A 304 1.42 -4.31 19.51
C PRO A 304 1.33 -5.83 19.37
N VAL A 305 0.60 -6.26 18.35
CA VAL A 305 0.49 -7.67 17.98
C VAL A 305 0.99 -7.82 16.55
N TRP A 306 2.13 -8.47 16.40
CA TRP A 306 2.84 -8.62 15.13
C TRP A 306 2.50 -9.99 14.53
N THR A 307 1.49 -10.05 13.67
CA THR A 307 1.06 -11.28 13.03
C THR A 307 0.75 -11.02 11.56
N ALA A 308 1.27 -11.86 10.67
CA ALA A 308 1.00 -11.78 9.23
C ALA A 308 1.10 -13.17 8.58
N TRP A 309 0.55 -13.30 7.38
CA TRP A 309 0.81 -14.42 6.48
C TRP A 309 2.15 -14.22 5.78
N ASP A 310 2.99 -15.25 5.71
CA ASP A 310 4.21 -15.23 4.91
C ASP A 310 3.93 -15.52 3.42
N GLU A 311 5.00 -15.55 2.62
CA GLU A 311 4.96 -15.83 1.18
C GLU A 311 4.43 -17.22 0.84
N ASP A 312 4.60 -18.18 1.74
CA ASP A 312 4.14 -19.56 1.56
C ASP A 312 2.70 -19.78 2.05
N GLY A 313 2.05 -18.73 2.57
CA GLY A 313 0.69 -18.79 3.11
C GLY A 313 0.61 -19.45 4.48
N VAL A 314 1.67 -19.35 5.28
CA VAL A 314 1.70 -19.73 6.69
C VAL A 314 1.57 -18.49 7.56
N ILE A 315 0.76 -18.56 8.62
CA ILE A 315 0.58 -17.45 9.54
C ILE A 315 1.62 -17.50 10.65
N HIS A 316 2.35 -16.39 10.82
CA HIS A 316 3.40 -16.26 11.82
C HIS A 316 3.08 -15.16 12.84
N ARG A 317 3.52 -15.39 14.09
CA ARG A 317 3.60 -14.38 15.14
C ARG A 317 5.06 -13.98 15.31
N TYR A 318 5.30 -12.71 15.14
CA TYR A 318 6.62 -12.10 15.29
C TYR A 318 6.76 -11.48 16.67
N SER A 319 7.98 -11.41 17.22
CA SER A 319 8.27 -10.85 18.55
C SER A 319 8.25 -9.31 18.55
N GLY A 320 8.43 -8.68 17.39
CA GLY A 320 8.45 -7.24 17.23
C GLY A 320 8.73 -6.82 15.79
N TRP A 321 8.88 -5.52 15.59
CA TRP A 321 9.07 -4.94 14.26
C TRP A 321 10.34 -5.44 13.55
N ARG A 322 11.46 -5.66 14.29
CA ARG A 322 12.71 -6.18 13.71
C ARG A 322 12.56 -7.58 13.17
N ASP A 323 11.94 -8.45 13.97
CA ASP A 323 11.66 -9.84 13.63
C ASP A 323 10.74 -9.96 12.40
N MET A 324 9.81 -9.01 12.24
CA MET A 324 8.92 -8.93 11.07
C MET A 324 9.57 -8.26 9.86
N LEU A 325 10.52 -7.32 10.07
CA LEU A 325 11.19 -6.60 8.99
C LEU A 325 12.18 -7.48 8.21
N LEU A 326 12.92 -8.35 8.90
CA LEU A 326 13.98 -9.15 8.26
C LEU A 326 13.44 -10.11 7.17
N PRO A 327 12.37 -10.90 7.38
CA PRO A 327 11.79 -11.73 6.33
C PRO A 327 11.31 -10.90 5.14
N PHE A 328 10.62 -9.77 5.39
CA PHE A 328 10.22 -8.85 4.32
C PHE A 328 11.43 -8.38 3.49
N PHE A 329 12.46 -7.88 4.16
CA PHE A 329 13.66 -7.35 3.51
C PHE A 329 14.36 -8.41 2.66
N ASN A 330 14.60 -9.58 3.22
CA ASN A 330 15.27 -10.68 2.53
C ASN A 330 14.48 -11.14 1.31
N TYR A 331 13.15 -11.30 1.47
CA TYR A 331 12.29 -11.67 0.36
C TYR A 331 12.29 -10.59 -0.72
N ARG A 332 12.10 -9.31 -0.35
CA ARG A 332 12.09 -8.22 -1.33
C ARG A 332 13.43 -8.10 -2.07
N LEU A 333 14.55 -8.20 -1.37
CA LEU A 333 15.88 -8.14 -1.98
C LEU A 333 16.08 -9.27 -3.00
N SER A 334 15.70 -10.50 -2.68
CA SER A 334 15.83 -11.64 -3.60
C SER A 334 15.03 -11.45 -4.90
N ARG A 335 13.92 -10.70 -4.85
CA ARG A 335 13.06 -10.45 -6.03
C ARG A 335 13.65 -9.43 -7.01
N TYR A 336 14.70 -8.69 -6.64
CA TYR A 336 15.38 -7.78 -7.56
C TYR A 336 16.16 -8.52 -8.66
N GLU A 337 16.73 -9.68 -8.36
CA GLU A 337 17.33 -10.54 -9.40
C GLU A 337 16.28 -10.99 -10.42
N ASP A 338 15.12 -11.49 -9.98
CA ASP A 338 14.04 -11.90 -10.88
C ASP A 338 13.58 -10.72 -11.75
N ARG A 339 13.39 -9.54 -11.17
CA ARG A 339 13.03 -8.31 -11.88
C ARG A 339 14.10 -7.93 -12.91
N ARG A 340 15.38 -7.98 -12.54
CA ARG A 340 16.49 -7.68 -13.43
C ARG A 340 16.49 -8.62 -14.63
N GLN A 341 16.38 -9.93 -14.42
CA GLN A 341 16.33 -10.93 -15.47
C GLN A 341 15.13 -10.74 -16.40
N TYR A 342 13.96 -10.48 -15.83
CA TYR A 342 12.76 -10.17 -16.61
C TYR A 342 12.93 -8.94 -17.49
N LEU A 343 13.45 -7.84 -16.94
CA LEU A 343 13.64 -6.59 -17.68
C LEU A 343 14.70 -6.74 -18.77
N LEU A 344 15.82 -7.43 -18.49
CA LEU A 344 16.84 -7.71 -19.51
C LEU A 344 16.27 -8.52 -20.66
N LYS A 345 15.48 -9.56 -20.37
CA LYS A 345 14.82 -10.35 -21.41
C LYS A 345 13.82 -9.51 -22.22
N ASP A 346 12.97 -8.71 -21.57
CA ASP A 346 12.01 -7.84 -22.25
C ASP A 346 12.72 -6.82 -23.17
N MET A 347 13.81 -6.20 -22.67
CA MET A 347 14.63 -5.30 -23.50
C MET A 347 15.27 -6.01 -24.69
N ALA A 348 15.84 -7.21 -24.51
CA ALA A 348 16.41 -7.99 -25.59
C ALA A 348 15.37 -8.36 -26.66
N ASP A 349 14.17 -8.78 -26.24
CA ASP A 349 13.06 -9.06 -27.16
C ASP A 349 12.60 -7.81 -27.92
N ARG A 350 12.54 -6.66 -27.27
CA ARG A 350 12.21 -5.37 -27.93
C ARG A 350 13.29 -4.95 -28.92
N ILE A 351 14.57 -5.05 -28.55
CA ILE A 351 15.70 -4.76 -29.44
C ILE A 351 15.63 -5.66 -30.67
N ARG A 352 15.40 -6.97 -30.51
CA ARG A 352 15.24 -7.92 -31.61
C ARG A 352 14.09 -7.51 -32.55
N LYS A 353 12.91 -7.19 -32.01
CA LYS A 353 11.76 -6.72 -32.80
C LYS A 353 12.04 -5.44 -33.56
N LEU A 354 12.70 -4.47 -32.92
CA LEU A 354 13.08 -3.20 -33.61
C LEU A 354 14.13 -3.42 -34.67
N ASN A 355 15.13 -4.28 -34.45
CA ASN A 355 16.12 -4.67 -35.47
C ASN A 355 15.45 -5.35 -36.65
N ASN A 356 14.52 -6.26 -36.46
CA ASN A 356 13.75 -6.91 -37.50
C ASN A 356 12.96 -5.89 -38.35
N ARG A 357 12.32 -4.92 -37.72
CA ARG A 357 11.63 -3.83 -38.43
C ARG A 357 12.59 -2.93 -39.20
N ALA A 358 13.72 -2.55 -38.63
CA ALA A 358 14.73 -1.75 -39.30
C ALA A 358 15.36 -2.46 -40.51
N LEU A 359 15.58 -3.78 -40.41
CA LEU A 359 16.02 -4.65 -41.46
C LEU A 359 15.00 -4.71 -42.62
N PHE A 360 13.72 -4.97 -42.26
CA PHE A 360 12.63 -5.00 -43.23
C PHE A 360 12.46 -3.68 -43.99
N ILE A 361 12.54 -2.53 -43.30
CA ILE A 361 12.47 -1.21 -43.96
C ILE A 361 13.63 -1.03 -44.93
N ALA A 362 14.85 -1.38 -44.55
CA ALA A 362 16.01 -1.30 -45.42
C ALA A 362 15.84 -2.12 -46.70
N TRP A 363 15.30 -3.32 -46.59
CA TRP A 363 14.99 -4.21 -47.71
C TRP A 363 13.84 -3.66 -48.57
N ALA A 364 12.72 -3.24 -47.92
CA ALA A 364 11.52 -2.78 -48.63
C ALA A 364 11.73 -1.48 -49.45
N VAL A 365 12.61 -0.60 -48.99
CA VAL A 365 12.93 0.66 -49.69
C VAL A 365 13.63 0.40 -51.04
N VAL A 366 14.39 -0.67 -51.18
CA VAL A 366 15.14 -1.01 -52.40
C VAL A 366 14.47 -2.10 -53.24
N THR A 367 13.41 -2.73 -52.75
CA THR A 367 12.72 -3.86 -53.41
C THR A 367 11.50 -3.36 -54.18
N ASP A 368 11.25 -3.96 -55.35
CA ASP A 368 10.02 -3.73 -56.11
C ASP A 368 8.83 -4.43 -55.41
N LEU A 369 8.04 -3.64 -54.69
CA LEU A 369 6.89 -4.08 -53.93
C LEU A 369 5.62 -4.37 -54.76
N ARG A 370 5.68 -4.27 -56.11
CA ARG A 370 4.52 -4.54 -56.99
C ARG A 370 4.26 -6.03 -57.23
N ARG A 371 4.95 -6.93 -56.49
CA ARG A 371 4.76 -8.39 -56.53
C ARG A 371 3.63 -8.83 -55.60
N SER A 372 3.24 -10.10 -55.74
CA SER A 372 2.31 -10.69 -54.80
C SER A 372 2.92 -10.79 -53.39
N LEU A 373 2.06 -10.82 -52.33
CA LEU A 373 2.54 -10.89 -50.96
C LEU A 373 3.38 -12.16 -50.70
N ASP A 374 3.00 -13.28 -51.30
CA ASP A 374 3.70 -14.56 -51.12
C ASP A 374 5.08 -14.54 -51.81
N GLU A 375 5.18 -13.93 -53.02
CA GLU A 375 6.46 -13.73 -53.68
C GLU A 375 7.39 -12.82 -52.88
N LEU A 376 6.84 -11.73 -52.29
CA LEU A 376 7.63 -10.82 -51.47
C LEU A 376 8.16 -11.47 -50.20
N LYS A 377 7.33 -12.30 -49.55
CA LYS A 377 7.76 -13.07 -48.37
C LYS A 377 8.85 -14.10 -48.73
N ALA A 378 8.65 -14.83 -49.81
CA ALA A 378 9.67 -15.77 -50.33
C ALA A 378 10.98 -15.09 -50.69
N LEU A 379 10.92 -13.92 -51.33
CA LEU A 379 12.09 -13.10 -51.65
C LEU A 379 12.82 -12.64 -50.39
N PHE A 380 12.09 -12.10 -49.41
CA PHE A 380 12.68 -11.68 -48.15
C PHE A 380 13.37 -12.82 -47.40
N GLN A 381 12.74 -14.00 -47.37
CA GLN A 381 13.33 -15.20 -46.76
C GLN A 381 14.56 -15.70 -47.51
N THR A 382 14.60 -15.50 -48.82
CA THR A 382 15.79 -15.84 -49.64
C THR A 382 16.95 -14.89 -49.36
N ASP A 383 16.65 -13.59 -49.24
CA ASP A 383 17.64 -12.57 -48.90
C ASP A 383 18.14 -12.63 -47.45
N TYR A 384 17.29 -13.10 -46.53
CA TYR A 384 17.58 -13.26 -45.10
C TYR A 384 17.18 -14.66 -44.59
N PRO A 385 17.94 -15.71 -44.91
CA PRO A 385 17.62 -17.09 -44.55
C PRO A 385 17.63 -17.33 -43.03
N ASP A 386 18.45 -16.60 -42.29
CA ASP A 386 18.56 -16.69 -40.80
C ASP A 386 17.60 -15.74 -40.06
N PHE A 387 16.62 -15.16 -40.78
CA PHE A 387 15.65 -14.27 -40.14
C PHE A 387 14.80 -15.01 -39.11
N ASP A 388 14.90 -14.55 -37.85
CA ASP A 388 14.10 -15.04 -36.71
C ASP A 388 13.06 -13.97 -36.30
N GLY A 389 11.87 -14.04 -36.90
CA GLY A 389 10.79 -13.10 -36.61
C GLY A 389 9.48 -13.45 -37.30
N ASP A 390 8.42 -12.72 -36.94
CA ASP A 390 7.10 -12.84 -37.59
C ASP A 390 7.05 -12.02 -38.88
N LEU A 391 7.08 -12.70 -40.03
CA LEU A 391 6.95 -12.09 -41.34
C LEU A 391 5.60 -11.39 -41.51
N ASP A 392 4.52 -11.98 -40.98
CA ASP A 392 3.20 -11.40 -41.12
C ASP A 392 3.07 -10.07 -40.36
N GLU A 393 3.76 -9.89 -39.26
CA GLU A 393 3.85 -8.61 -38.56
C GLU A 393 4.57 -7.57 -39.42
N LEU A 394 5.67 -7.92 -40.06
CA LEU A 394 6.45 -7.01 -40.88
C LEU A 394 5.70 -6.56 -42.15
N PHE A 395 5.08 -7.50 -42.86
CA PHE A 395 4.32 -7.18 -44.07
C PHE A 395 2.97 -6.48 -43.82
N LYS A 396 2.50 -6.40 -42.57
CA LYS A 396 1.36 -5.57 -42.16
C LYS A 396 1.74 -4.13 -41.81
N MET A 397 3.03 -3.77 -41.87
CA MET A 397 3.45 -2.41 -41.57
C MET A 397 2.86 -1.40 -42.57
N PRO A 398 2.33 -0.25 -42.09
CA PRO A 398 1.83 0.81 -42.99
C PRO A 398 2.96 1.35 -43.89
N LEU A 399 2.69 1.64 -45.17
CA LEU A 399 3.66 2.24 -46.09
C LEU A 399 4.29 3.53 -45.54
N SER A 400 3.52 4.31 -44.77
CA SER A 400 4.01 5.53 -44.12
C SER A 400 5.11 5.28 -43.10
N SER A 401 5.25 4.05 -42.59
CA SER A 401 6.32 3.63 -41.67
C SER A 401 7.54 3.01 -42.39
N ILE A 402 7.46 2.77 -43.72
CA ILE A 402 8.53 2.21 -44.53
C ILE A 402 9.29 3.35 -45.21
N THR A 403 10.00 4.14 -44.43
CA THR A 403 10.79 5.29 -44.89
C THR A 403 12.19 5.28 -44.26
N LEU A 404 13.15 5.91 -44.90
CA LEU A 404 14.51 6.04 -44.38
C LEU A 404 14.53 6.79 -43.05
N ASP A 405 13.70 7.83 -42.88
CA ASP A 405 13.57 8.58 -41.63
C ASP A 405 12.99 7.72 -40.48
N ALA A 406 12.04 6.82 -40.83
CA ALA A 406 11.50 5.89 -39.85
C ALA A 406 12.56 4.87 -39.39
N ARG A 407 13.37 4.37 -40.33
CA ARG A 407 14.50 3.49 -40.01
C ARG A 407 15.53 4.17 -39.12
N GLU A 408 15.90 5.42 -39.41
CA GLU A 408 16.85 6.18 -38.59
C GLU A 408 16.34 6.35 -37.15
N ARG A 409 15.05 6.65 -36.97
CA ARG A 409 14.42 6.74 -35.65
C ARG A 409 14.46 5.40 -34.91
N LEU A 410 14.21 4.28 -35.60
CA LEU A 410 14.31 2.93 -34.97
C LEU A 410 15.75 2.63 -34.56
N LEU A 411 16.75 2.95 -35.35
CA LEU A 411 18.16 2.73 -35.01
C LEU A 411 18.57 3.53 -33.77
N LYS A 412 18.13 4.79 -33.64
CA LYS A 412 18.35 5.56 -32.38
C LYS A 412 17.65 4.98 -31.17
N GLN A 413 16.45 4.40 -31.35
CA GLN A 413 15.74 3.70 -30.25
C GLN A 413 16.48 2.43 -29.85
N ILE A 414 17.02 1.66 -30.82
CA ILE A 414 17.81 0.46 -30.57
C ILE A 414 19.06 0.81 -29.76
N GLU A 415 19.82 1.80 -30.21
CA GLU A 415 21.05 2.25 -29.55
C GLU A 415 20.78 2.64 -28.08
N ASN A 416 19.68 3.37 -27.83
CA ASN A 416 19.29 3.76 -26.48
C ASN A 416 18.91 2.54 -25.61
N LEU A 417 18.14 1.61 -26.16
CA LEU A 417 17.76 0.37 -25.45
C LEU A 417 18.95 -0.54 -25.17
N GLU A 418 19.89 -0.65 -26.12
CA GLU A 418 21.14 -1.41 -25.93
C GLU A 418 22.00 -0.79 -24.81
N ALA A 419 22.08 0.54 -24.76
CA ALA A 419 22.78 1.24 -23.68
C ALA A 419 22.12 0.96 -22.32
N GLN A 420 20.79 1.05 -22.25
CA GLN A 420 20.02 0.74 -21.03
C GLN A 420 20.17 -0.74 -20.62
N HIS A 421 20.10 -1.67 -21.56
CA HIS A 421 20.32 -3.10 -21.31
C HIS A 421 21.72 -3.37 -20.74
N LYS A 422 22.74 -2.75 -21.34
CA LYS A 422 24.13 -2.88 -20.88
C LYS A 422 24.35 -2.25 -19.50
N GLU A 423 23.67 -1.15 -19.18
CA GLU A 423 23.71 -0.52 -17.86
C GLU A 423 23.05 -1.43 -16.82
N LEU A 424 21.81 -1.89 -17.09
CA LEU A 424 21.06 -2.77 -16.19
C LEU A 424 21.80 -4.10 -15.94
N SER A 425 22.47 -4.66 -16.94
CA SER A 425 23.20 -5.93 -16.80
C SER A 425 24.39 -5.87 -15.84
N LYS A 426 24.86 -4.68 -15.49
CA LYS A 426 25.98 -4.46 -14.56
C LYS A 426 25.54 -4.19 -13.13
N LYS A 427 24.26 -3.88 -12.93
CA LYS A 427 23.73 -3.55 -11.60
C LYS A 427 23.50 -4.82 -10.78
N GLU A 428 23.80 -4.73 -9.49
CA GLU A 428 23.46 -5.75 -8.50
C GLU A 428 22.10 -5.45 -7.87
N ASP A 429 21.53 -6.42 -7.15
CA ASP A 429 20.22 -6.30 -6.51
C ASP A 429 20.20 -5.15 -5.48
N ILE A 430 21.30 -4.95 -4.78
CA ILE A 430 21.48 -3.86 -3.81
C ILE A 430 21.44 -2.49 -4.50
N ASP A 431 22.03 -2.38 -5.70
CA ASP A 431 22.02 -1.13 -6.48
C ASP A 431 20.59 -0.78 -6.88
N LEU A 432 19.86 -1.76 -7.41
CA LEU A 432 18.47 -1.57 -7.85
C LEU A 432 17.55 -1.19 -6.69
N TYR A 433 17.71 -1.86 -5.54
CA TYR A 433 16.93 -1.51 -4.36
C TYR A 433 17.28 -0.10 -3.87
N THR A 434 18.55 0.26 -3.85
CA THR A 434 19.02 1.59 -3.44
C THR A 434 18.45 2.68 -4.36
N GLU A 435 18.47 2.47 -5.69
CA GLU A 435 17.90 3.40 -6.66
C GLU A 435 16.38 3.59 -6.46
N ASP A 436 15.65 2.50 -6.19
CA ASP A 436 14.22 2.57 -5.91
C ASP A 436 13.93 3.37 -4.64
N LEU A 437 14.73 3.20 -3.57
CA LEU A 437 14.61 3.96 -2.33
C LEU A 437 14.96 5.45 -2.55
N ASP A 438 15.99 5.76 -3.35
CA ASP A 438 16.38 7.14 -3.69
C ASP A 438 15.28 7.85 -4.51
N ASP A 439 14.67 7.14 -5.46
CA ASP A 439 13.57 7.66 -6.28
C ASP A 439 12.32 7.95 -5.43
N LEU A 440 12.03 7.06 -4.46
CA LEU A 440 10.94 7.28 -3.53
C LEU A 440 11.23 8.44 -2.56
N GLU A 441 12.44 8.55 -2.03
CA GLU A 441 12.84 9.64 -1.12
C GLU A 441 12.69 11.01 -1.79
N LYS A 442 13.10 11.13 -3.07
CA LYS A 442 12.87 12.33 -3.88
C LYS A 442 11.37 12.63 -4.06
N ALA A 443 10.55 11.61 -4.33
CA ALA A 443 9.11 11.78 -4.51
C ALA A 443 8.41 12.23 -3.22
N LEU A 444 8.93 11.83 -2.06
CA LEU A 444 8.45 12.24 -0.73
C LEU A 444 8.98 13.61 -0.29
N GLY A 445 9.94 14.20 -0.99
CA GLY A 445 10.60 15.46 -0.61
C GLY A 445 11.42 15.36 0.68
N LEU A 446 12.02 14.20 0.95
CA LEU A 446 12.79 13.89 2.17
C LEU A 446 14.29 14.12 1.98
#